data_3e5e1f4983766498c107ad16ed2710b0
#
_entry.id   3e5e1f4983766498c107ad16ed2710b0
#
_cell.length_a   1.000
_cell.length_b   1.000
_cell.length_c   1.000
_cell.angle_alpha   90.00
_cell.angle_beta   90.00
_cell.angle_gamma   90.00
#
_symmetry.space_group_name_H-M   'P 1'
#
loop_
_entity.id
_entity.type
_entity.pdbx_description
1 polymer ?
#
loop_
_entity_poly.entity_id
_entity_poly.type
_entity_poly.pdbx_seq_one_letter_code
_entity_poly.pdbx_strand_id
1 'polypeptide(L)' 'MLDKSKRYLIVGLGLLGGKYALELSRAGFHVDGINRSEGHLQYALDHGYIASGKTHDFEDLVRQADHIIFGLY' A
#
# COMPACT_ATOMS: atom_id res chain seq x y z
N MET A 1 17.75 -5.01 -7.36
CA MET A 1 17.61 -4.38 -6.03
C MET A 1 16.52 -3.32 -6.06
N LEU A 2 15.67 -3.28 -5.03
CA LEU A 2 14.60 -2.31 -4.96
C LEU A 2 15.15 -0.91 -4.65
N ASP A 3 14.60 0.09 -5.32
CA ASP A 3 15.02 1.47 -5.18
C ASP A 3 14.09 2.19 -4.19
N LYS A 4 14.65 2.69 -3.08
CA LYS A 4 13.87 3.35 -2.03
C LYS A 4 13.33 4.71 -2.45
N SER A 5 13.80 5.28 -3.55
CA SER A 5 13.22 6.51 -4.10
C SER A 5 11.92 6.24 -4.83
N LYS A 6 11.61 5.00 -5.13
CA LYS A 6 10.40 4.60 -5.82
C LYS A 6 9.23 4.46 -4.86
N ARG A 7 8.03 4.71 -5.36
CA ARG A 7 6.80 4.60 -4.60
C ARG A 7 6.05 3.34 -5.01
N TYR A 8 5.62 2.60 -4.01
CA TYR A 8 4.91 1.34 -4.20
C TYR A 8 3.46 1.50 -3.82
N LEU A 9 2.57 0.96 -4.64
CA LEU A 9 1.14 0.97 -4.37
C LEU A 9 0.65 -0.47 -4.27
N ILE A 10 0.03 -0.80 -3.15
CA ILE A 10 -0.56 -2.12 -2.93
C ILE A 10 -2.06 -1.99 -3.15
N VAL A 11 -2.60 -2.73 -4.11
CA VAL A 11 -4.03 -2.78 -4.36
C VAL A 11 -4.58 -4.05 -3.70
N GLY A 12 -5.39 -3.85 -2.68
CA GLY A 12 -5.92 -4.96 -1.89
C GLY A 12 -5.06 -5.24 -0.67
N LEU A 13 -5.52 -4.80 0.50
CA LEU A 13 -4.80 -4.95 1.77
C LEU A 13 -5.34 -6.12 2.59
N GLY A 14 -5.72 -7.20 1.91
CA GLY A 14 -6.08 -8.43 2.58
C GLY A 14 -4.85 -9.10 3.17
N LEU A 15 -4.93 -10.40 3.41
CA LEU A 15 -3.88 -11.12 4.11
C LEU A 15 -2.51 -10.98 3.45
N LEU A 16 -2.42 -11.21 2.14
CA LEU A 16 -1.15 -11.13 1.43
C LEU A 16 -0.71 -9.69 1.17
N GLY A 17 -1.65 -8.84 0.73
CA GLY A 17 -1.33 -7.43 0.46
C GLY A 17 -0.86 -6.71 1.69
N GLY A 18 -1.48 -6.96 2.84
CA GLY A 18 -1.07 -6.38 4.11
C GLY A 18 0.33 -6.81 4.51
N LYS A 19 0.67 -8.06 4.27
CA LYS A 19 2.00 -8.58 4.57
C LYS A 19 3.07 -7.92 3.71
N TYR A 20 2.82 -7.78 2.41
CA TYR A 20 3.75 -7.08 1.52
C TYR A 20 3.93 -5.62 1.93
N ALA A 21 2.83 -4.94 2.26
CA ALA A 21 2.88 -3.55 2.70
C ALA A 21 3.76 -3.42 3.95
N LEU A 22 3.55 -4.29 4.92
CA LEU A 22 4.32 -4.29 6.15
C LEU A 22 5.81 -4.48 5.89
N GLU A 23 6.16 -5.46 5.09
CA GLU A 23 7.57 -5.76 4.81
C GLU A 23 8.26 -4.63 4.06
N LEU A 24 7.60 -4.05 3.07
CA LEU A 24 8.14 -2.91 2.33
C LEU A 24 8.31 -1.70 3.22
N SER A 25 7.32 -1.41 4.07
CA SER A 25 7.40 -0.29 5.01
C SER A 25 8.55 -0.45 6.00
N ARG A 26 8.72 -1.66 6.52
CA ARG A 26 9.84 -1.96 7.44
C ARG A 26 11.19 -1.81 6.77
N ALA A 27 11.26 -2.10 5.49
CA ALA A 27 12.49 -1.93 4.72
C ALA A 27 12.76 -0.48 4.33
N GLY A 28 11.86 0.45 4.66
CA GLY A 28 12.05 1.87 4.42
C GLY A 28 11.51 2.37 3.09
N PHE A 29 10.69 1.58 2.41
CA PHE A 29 10.06 2.02 1.17
C PHE A 29 8.81 2.83 1.44
N HIS A 30 8.48 3.75 0.53
CA HIS A 30 7.21 4.46 0.57
C HIS A 30 6.12 3.57 -0.01
N VAL A 31 5.13 3.26 0.80
CA VAL A 31 4.03 2.36 0.41
C VAL A 31 2.70 3.06 0.61
N ASP A 32 1.90 3.09 -0.44
CA ASP A 32 0.51 3.53 -0.39
C ASP A 32 -0.40 2.32 -0.58
N GLY A 33 -1.65 2.43 -0.15
CA GLY A 33 -2.59 1.32 -0.25
C GLY A 33 -3.94 1.73 -0.79
N ILE A 34 -4.56 0.83 -1.52
CA ILE A 34 -5.95 0.94 -1.96
C ILE A 34 -6.67 -0.30 -1.47
N ASN A 35 -7.77 -0.13 -0.77
CA ASN A 35 -8.54 -1.25 -0.28
C ASN A 35 -10.01 -0.89 -0.22
N ARG A 36 -10.86 -1.87 -0.47
CA ARG A 36 -12.30 -1.69 -0.45
C ARG A 36 -12.83 -1.46 0.96
N SER A 37 -12.26 -2.13 1.93
CA SER A 37 -12.67 -2.05 3.33
C SER A 37 -11.95 -0.90 4.03
N GLU A 38 -12.71 0.06 4.56
CA GLU A 38 -12.15 1.15 5.34
C GLU A 38 -11.50 0.64 6.63
N GLY A 39 -12.06 -0.39 7.23
CA GLY A 39 -11.51 -0.98 8.46
C GLY A 39 -10.10 -1.52 8.25
N HIS A 40 -9.90 -2.28 7.19
CA HIS A 40 -8.58 -2.80 6.86
C HIS A 40 -7.61 -1.69 6.50
N LEU A 41 -8.09 -0.68 5.78
CA LEU A 41 -7.28 0.47 5.40
C LEU A 41 -6.82 1.25 6.61
N GLN A 42 -7.75 1.53 7.52
CA GLN A 42 -7.43 2.26 8.74
C GLN A 42 -6.46 1.49 9.62
N TYR A 43 -6.64 0.17 9.73
CA TYR A 43 -5.71 -0.68 10.46
C TYR A 43 -4.30 -0.56 9.89
N ALA A 44 -4.17 -0.61 8.58
CA ALA A 44 -2.87 -0.49 7.92
C ALA A 44 -2.21 0.87 8.15
N LEU A 45 -3.01 1.94 8.11
CA LEU A 45 -2.52 3.29 8.42
C LEU A 45 -2.07 3.40 9.87
N ASP A 46 -2.88 2.92 10.80
CA ASP A 46 -2.61 3.02 12.23
C ASP A 46 -1.36 2.25 12.64
N HIS A 47 -1.08 1.14 11.96
CA HIS A 47 0.06 0.28 12.27
C HIS A 47 1.29 0.59 11.42
N GLY A 48 1.23 1.63 10.60
CA GLY A 48 2.37 2.03 9.78
C GLY A 48 2.68 1.09 8.62
N TYR A 49 1.73 0.29 8.18
CA TYR A 49 1.90 -0.59 7.03
C TYR A 49 1.94 0.20 5.73
N ILE A 50 1.19 1.28 5.67
CA ILE A 50 1.13 2.18 4.52
C ILE A 50 1.23 3.62 5.00
N ALA A 51 1.79 4.48 4.15
CA ALA A 51 1.92 5.91 4.44
C ALA A 51 0.62 6.66 4.17
N SER A 52 -0.11 6.26 3.15
CA SER A 52 -1.42 6.80 2.82
C SER A 52 -2.27 5.73 2.14
N GLY A 53 -3.56 5.94 2.13
CA GLY A 53 -4.45 4.98 1.51
C GLY A 53 -5.82 5.56 1.24
N LYS A 54 -6.54 4.95 0.30
CA LYS A 54 -7.89 5.37 -0.10
C LYS A 54 -8.75 4.16 -0.44
N THR A 55 -10.06 4.33 -0.27
CA THR A 55 -11.05 3.32 -0.69
C THR A 55 -11.62 3.66 -2.07
N HIS A 56 -11.61 4.93 -2.43
CA HIS A 56 -12.12 5.43 -3.71
C HIS A 56 -11.38 6.72 -4.06
N ASP A 57 -11.60 7.25 -5.27
CA ASP A 57 -10.93 8.46 -5.76
C ASP A 57 -9.42 8.38 -5.62
N PHE A 58 -8.84 7.25 -6.02
CA PHE A 58 -7.43 6.93 -5.79
C PHE A 58 -6.55 7.15 -7.01
N GLU A 59 -7.02 7.93 -7.99
CA GLU A 59 -6.27 8.17 -9.22
C GLU A 59 -4.90 8.81 -8.97
N ASP A 60 -4.82 9.68 -8.00
CA ASP A 60 -3.55 10.33 -7.64
C ASP A 60 -2.53 9.31 -7.11
N LEU A 61 -2.98 8.34 -6.34
CA LEU A 61 -2.09 7.28 -5.85
C LEU A 61 -1.56 6.43 -7.00
N VAL A 62 -2.42 6.12 -7.97
CA VAL A 62 -2.01 5.36 -9.14
C VAL A 62 -0.99 6.13 -9.97
N ARG A 63 -1.21 7.42 -10.16
CA ARG A 63 -0.28 8.26 -10.93
C ARG A 63 1.09 8.39 -10.28
N GLN A 64 1.12 8.45 -8.96
CA GLN A 64 2.36 8.63 -8.21
C GLN A 64 3.16 7.34 -8.05
N ALA A 65 2.53 6.20 -8.27
CA ALA A 65 3.17 4.91 -8.04
C ALA A 65 4.16 4.58 -9.17
N ASP A 66 5.33 4.15 -8.78
CA ASP A 66 6.32 3.60 -9.70
C ASP A 66 6.08 2.11 -9.92
N HIS A 67 5.59 1.42 -8.90
CA HIS A 67 5.26 0.00 -8.93
C HIS A 67 3.91 -0.24 -8.30
N ILE A 68 3.11 -1.07 -8.92
CA ILE A 68 1.79 -1.44 -8.41
C ILE A 68 1.78 -2.94 -8.17
N ILE A 69 1.42 -3.33 -6.95
CA ILE A 69 1.35 -4.72 -6.54
C ILE A 69 -0.11 -5.06 -6.21
N PHE A 70 -0.63 -6.08 -6.84
CA PHE A 70 -1.99 -6.54 -6.59
C PHE A 70 -1.98 -7.61 -5.53
N GLY A 71 -2.49 -7.29 -4.36
CA GLY A 71 -2.57 -8.22 -3.24
C GLY A 71 -3.89 -8.99 -3.23
N LEU A 72 -4.28 -9.54 -4.37
CA LEU A 72 -5.51 -10.32 -4.50
C LEU A 72 -5.30 -11.74 -4.01
N TYR A 73 -6.37 -12.28 -3.47
CA TYR A 73 -6.37 -13.65 -2.99
C TYR A 73 -7.55 -14.45 -3.52
#